data_13c32acbfc1e5289d7d473592709c24a
#
_entry.id   13c32acbfc1e5289d7d473592709c24a
#
_cell.length_a   1.000
_cell.length_b   1.000
_cell.length_c   1.000
_cell.angle_alpha   90.00
_cell.angle_beta   90.00
_cell.angle_gamma   90.00
#
_symmetry.space_group_name_H-M   'P 1'
#
loop_
_entity.id
_entity.type
_entity.pdbx_description
1 polymer ?
#
loop_
_entity_poly.entity_id
_entity_poly.type
_entity_poly.pdbx_seq_one_letter_code
_entity_poly.pdbx_strand_id
1 'polypeptide(L)'
;MEKLRSNNGGKNIIADQLKALRNQCGLSQRDLAGKLQLAGLNFDKNIITRIETSNRFVNDFELKSLSNYFGVSYSYLLDGIPTSEDLEKYPDLLPL
;
A
#
# COMPACT_ATOMS: atom_id res chain seq x y z
N MET A 1 2.92 -6.34 26.74
CA MET A 1 2.54 -7.13 25.54
C MET A 1 3.41 -6.70 24.38
N GLU A 2 3.96 -7.65 23.67
CA GLU A 2 4.77 -7.35 22.51
C GLU A 2 3.90 -6.87 21.35
N LYS A 3 4.43 -5.96 20.54
CA LYS A 3 3.78 -5.56 19.31
C LYS A 3 3.85 -6.70 18.31
N LEU A 4 2.76 -6.91 17.58
CA LEU A 4 2.75 -7.84 16.47
C LEU A 4 3.62 -7.30 15.34
N ARG A 5 4.39 -8.21 14.71
CA ARG A 5 5.22 -7.89 13.56
C ARG A 5 4.92 -8.86 12.45
N SER A 6 5.26 -8.46 11.22
CA SER A 6 5.16 -9.35 10.08
C SER A 6 6.18 -10.50 10.20
N ASN A 7 6.01 -11.53 9.38
CA ASN A 7 6.88 -12.71 9.39
C ASN A 7 8.36 -12.38 9.13
N ASN A 8 8.63 -11.29 8.43
CA ASN A 8 9.99 -10.83 8.14
C ASN A 8 10.53 -9.83 9.19
N GLY A 9 9.82 -9.65 10.31
CA GLY A 9 10.22 -8.73 11.36
C GLY A 9 9.87 -7.28 11.09
N GLY A 10 9.23 -6.97 9.98
CA GLY A 10 8.83 -5.60 9.63
C GLY A 10 7.64 -5.08 10.44
N LYS A 11 7.34 -3.81 10.27
CA LYS A 11 6.27 -3.11 10.99
C LYS A 11 4.95 -3.05 10.22
N ASN A 12 4.91 -3.55 9.01
CA ASN A 12 3.68 -3.70 8.25
C ASN A 12 3.83 -4.86 7.26
N ILE A 13 2.70 -5.30 6.71
CA ILE A 13 2.66 -6.41 5.75
C ILE A 13 2.21 -5.94 4.36
N ILE A 14 2.06 -4.64 4.15
CA ILE A 14 1.56 -4.10 2.87
C ILE A 14 2.67 -3.49 2.01
N ALA A 15 3.91 -3.53 2.45
CA ALA A 15 5.04 -2.84 1.82
C ALA A 15 5.15 -3.17 0.33
N ASP A 16 5.19 -4.45 -0.01
CA ASP A 16 5.36 -4.89 -1.40
C ASP A 16 4.13 -4.59 -2.25
N GLN A 17 2.94 -4.71 -1.67
CA GLN A 17 1.69 -4.44 -2.35
C GLN A 17 1.55 -2.95 -2.67
N LEU A 18 1.90 -2.07 -1.74
CA LEU A 18 1.87 -0.62 -2.01
C LEU A 18 2.86 -0.26 -3.11
N LYS A 19 4.07 -0.81 -3.04
CA LYS A 19 5.09 -0.59 -4.07
C LYS A 19 4.61 -1.07 -5.45
N ALA A 20 3.99 -2.25 -5.50
CA ALA A 20 3.45 -2.80 -6.74
C ALA A 20 2.37 -1.90 -7.33
N LEU A 21 1.44 -1.41 -6.52
CA LEU A 21 0.39 -0.49 -6.97
C LEU A 21 0.98 0.81 -7.49
N ARG A 22 1.95 1.37 -6.77
CA ARG A 22 2.63 2.60 -7.19
C ARG A 22 3.31 2.40 -8.56
N ASN A 23 4.01 1.29 -8.73
CA ASN A 23 4.68 0.96 -9.99
C ASN A 23 3.69 0.75 -11.13
N GLN A 24 2.55 0.10 -10.87
CA GLN A 24 1.49 -0.07 -11.84
C GLN A 24 0.93 1.26 -12.34
N CYS A 25 0.89 2.26 -11.46
CA CYS A 25 0.46 3.61 -11.82
C CYS A 25 1.57 4.45 -12.47
N GLY A 26 2.79 3.91 -12.59
CA GLY A 26 3.92 4.63 -13.17
C GLY A 26 4.40 5.81 -12.34
N LEU A 27 4.22 5.75 -11.02
CA LEU A 27 4.51 6.88 -10.13
C LEU A 27 5.78 6.66 -9.32
N SER A 28 6.56 7.74 -9.14
CA SER A 28 7.59 7.77 -8.12
C SER A 28 6.94 7.88 -6.74
N GLN A 29 7.72 7.66 -5.68
CA GLN A 29 7.22 7.87 -4.31
C GLN A 29 6.77 9.31 -4.09
N ARG A 30 7.51 10.26 -4.63
CA ARG A 30 7.16 11.68 -4.55
C ARG A 30 5.87 12.00 -5.30
N ASP A 31 5.70 11.44 -6.49
CA ASP A 31 4.49 11.64 -7.29
C ASP A 31 3.27 11.07 -6.58
N LEU A 32 3.40 9.88 -6.01
CA LEU A 32 2.31 9.28 -5.25
C LEU A 32 1.95 10.15 -4.04
N ALA A 33 2.94 10.63 -3.31
CA ALA A 33 2.70 11.52 -2.16
C ALA A 33 1.90 12.75 -2.60
N GLY A 34 2.29 13.38 -3.70
CA GLY A 34 1.59 14.55 -4.24
C GLY A 34 0.14 14.24 -4.58
N LYS A 35 -0.12 13.11 -5.23
CA LYS A 35 -1.48 12.70 -5.60
C LYS A 35 -2.34 12.38 -4.37
N LEU A 36 -1.77 11.72 -3.37
CA LEU A 36 -2.49 11.42 -2.13
C LEU A 36 -2.84 12.70 -1.39
N GLN A 37 -1.93 13.67 -1.33
CA GLN A 37 -2.18 14.96 -0.70
C GLN A 37 -3.28 15.73 -1.43
N LEU A 38 -3.29 15.70 -2.76
CA LEU A 38 -4.37 16.31 -3.55
C LEU A 38 -5.71 15.66 -3.28
N ALA A 39 -5.72 14.37 -2.95
CA ALA A 39 -6.93 13.64 -2.56
C ALA A 39 -7.33 13.87 -1.09
N GLY A 40 -6.62 14.74 -0.38
CA GLY A 40 -6.90 15.04 1.03
C GLY A 40 -6.32 14.04 2.01
N LEU A 41 -5.41 13.19 1.57
CA LEU A 41 -4.80 12.16 2.41
C LEU A 41 -3.41 12.61 2.87
N ASN A 42 -3.11 12.39 4.14
CA ASN A 42 -1.89 12.92 4.75
C ASN A 42 -0.74 11.93 4.65
N PHE A 43 -0.29 11.66 3.43
CA PHE A 43 0.89 10.83 3.14
C PHE A 43 1.94 11.70 2.45
N ASP A 44 3.08 11.91 3.09
CA ASP A 44 4.22 12.53 2.42
C ASP A 44 5.18 11.46 1.86
N LYS A 45 6.20 11.90 1.15
CA LYS A 45 7.17 10.98 0.54
C LYS A 45 7.88 10.12 1.58
N ASN A 46 8.20 10.67 2.74
CA ASN A 46 8.89 9.92 3.80
C ASN A 46 7.99 8.84 4.40
N ILE A 47 6.70 9.13 4.57
CA ILE A 47 5.73 8.13 5.04
C ILE A 47 5.66 6.98 4.05
N ILE A 48 5.55 7.28 2.76
CA ILE A 48 5.50 6.24 1.71
C ILE A 48 6.78 5.40 1.72
N THR A 49 7.95 6.02 1.78
CA THR A 49 9.22 5.30 1.83
C THR A 49 9.27 4.37 3.04
N ARG A 50 8.82 4.84 4.20
CA ARG A 50 8.86 4.03 5.42
C ARG A 50 7.86 2.88 5.39
N ILE A 51 6.71 3.06 4.74
CA ILE A 51 5.76 1.96 4.53
C ILE A 51 6.37 0.93 3.57
N GLU A 52 6.92 1.38 2.45
CA GLU A 52 7.48 0.48 1.41
C GLU A 52 8.73 -0.27 1.88
N THR A 53 9.41 0.22 2.90
CA THR A 53 10.54 -0.48 3.51
C THR A 53 10.16 -1.22 4.79
N SER A 54 8.88 -1.28 5.11
CA SER A 54 8.32 -1.95 6.28
C SER A 54 8.86 -1.39 7.61
N ASN A 55 9.24 -0.12 7.62
CA ASN A 55 9.79 0.58 8.80
C ASN A 55 8.77 1.40 9.55
N ARG A 56 7.48 1.31 9.20
CA ARG A 56 6.41 2.07 9.81
C ARG A 56 5.16 1.23 9.93
N PHE A 57 4.51 1.29 11.09
CA PHE A 57 3.19 0.68 11.24
C PHE A 57 2.17 1.44 10.42
N VAL A 58 1.20 0.72 9.88
CA VAL A 58 0.09 1.27 9.11
C VAL A 58 -1.18 1.04 9.92
N ASN A 59 -1.88 2.11 10.27
CA ASN A 59 -3.11 1.98 11.02
C ASN A 59 -4.31 1.70 10.10
N ASP A 60 -5.45 1.38 10.69
CA ASP A 60 -6.64 0.99 9.92
C ASP A 60 -7.18 2.12 9.05
N PHE A 61 -7.11 3.37 9.51
CA PHE A 61 -7.52 4.52 8.71
C PHE A 61 -6.65 4.67 7.47
N GLU A 62 -5.35 4.50 7.64
CA GLU A 62 -4.40 4.57 6.52
C GLU A 62 -4.62 3.44 5.53
N LEU A 63 -4.84 2.23 6.03
CA LEU A 63 -5.13 1.07 5.17
C LEU A 63 -6.39 1.31 4.36
N LYS A 64 -7.45 1.78 5.00
CA LYS A 64 -8.71 2.10 4.33
C LYS A 64 -8.52 3.18 3.27
N SER A 65 -7.76 4.23 3.59
CA SER A 65 -7.47 5.31 2.65
C SER A 65 -6.74 4.81 1.41
N LEU A 66 -5.75 3.96 1.59
CA LEU A 66 -5.00 3.38 0.47
C LEU A 66 -5.87 2.46 -0.38
N SER A 67 -6.67 1.61 0.25
CA SER A 67 -7.63 0.74 -0.45
C SER A 67 -8.58 1.57 -1.30
N ASN A 68 -9.15 2.63 -0.73
CA ASN A 68 -10.10 3.50 -1.44
C ASN A 68 -9.41 4.28 -2.56
N TYR A 69 -8.23 4.81 -2.31
CA TYR A 69 -7.51 5.61 -3.31
C TYR A 69 -7.17 4.77 -4.55
N PHE A 70 -6.58 3.61 -4.35
CA PHE A 70 -6.21 2.73 -5.47
C PHE A 70 -7.40 1.95 -6.02
N GLY A 71 -8.48 1.84 -5.26
CA GLY A 71 -9.65 1.04 -5.64
C GLY A 71 -9.33 -0.45 -5.66
N VAL A 72 -8.57 -0.93 -4.68
CA VAL A 72 -8.21 -2.34 -4.54
C VAL A 72 -8.78 -2.92 -3.26
N SER A 73 -8.90 -4.25 -3.25
CA SER A 73 -9.41 -4.98 -2.09
C SER A 73 -8.43 -4.96 -0.92
N TYR A 74 -8.96 -5.15 0.28
CA TYR A 74 -8.14 -5.37 1.47
C TYR A 74 -7.38 -6.70 1.36
N SER A 75 -7.98 -7.71 0.72
CA SER A 75 -7.30 -9.00 0.54
C SER A 75 -6.02 -8.83 -0.28
N TYR A 76 -6.02 -7.98 -1.29
CA TYR A 76 -4.78 -7.69 -2.00
C TYR A 76 -3.77 -6.97 -1.11
N LEU A 77 -4.18 -5.89 -0.44
CA LEU A 77 -3.26 -5.11 0.39
C LEU A 77 -2.66 -5.93 1.53
N LEU A 78 -3.49 -6.75 2.19
CA LEU A 78 -3.05 -7.51 3.37
C LEU A 78 -2.37 -8.82 3.03
N ASP A 79 -2.86 -9.53 2.02
CA ASP A 79 -2.42 -10.90 1.72
C ASP A 79 -1.68 -11.01 0.39
N GLY A 80 -1.66 -9.95 -0.41
CA GLY A 80 -1.05 -9.99 -1.74
C GLY A 80 -1.84 -10.80 -2.76
N ILE A 81 -3.13 -11.07 -2.48
CA ILE A 81 -3.99 -11.90 -3.33
C ILE A 81 -5.04 -11.01 -3.98
N PRO A 82 -4.89 -10.67 -5.28
CA PRO A 82 -5.84 -9.81 -5.95
C PRO A 82 -7.15 -10.55 -6.22
N THR A 83 -8.27 -9.82 -6.13
CA THR A 83 -9.58 -10.29 -6.58
C THR A 83 -9.67 -10.14 -8.10
N SER A 84 -10.74 -10.72 -8.71
CA SER A 84 -10.97 -10.52 -10.14
C SER A 84 -11.18 -9.05 -10.48
N GLU A 85 -11.83 -8.27 -9.61
CA GLU A 85 -12.00 -6.83 -9.80
C GLU A 85 -10.66 -6.09 -9.74
N ASP A 86 -9.78 -6.47 -8.80
CA ASP A 86 -8.44 -5.92 -8.71
C ASP A 86 -7.67 -6.14 -10.01
N LEU A 87 -7.77 -7.34 -10.58
CA LEU A 87 -7.10 -7.70 -11.83
C LEU A 87 -7.68 -7.02 -13.05
N GLU A 88 -8.99 -6.71 -13.05
CA GLU A 88 -9.58 -5.89 -14.11
C GLU A 88 -8.98 -4.49 -14.12
N LYS A 89 -8.77 -3.91 -12.94
CA LYS A 89 -8.23 -2.56 -12.82
C LYS A 89 -6.71 -2.52 -13.01
N TYR A 90 -6.02 -3.52 -12.48
CA TYR A 90 -4.56 -3.64 -12.53
C TYR A 90 -4.19 -5.04 -13.01
N PRO A 91 -4.20 -5.28 -14.35
CA PRO A 91 -4.02 -6.65 -14.87
C PRO A 91 -2.69 -7.31 -14.51
N ASP A 92 -1.67 -6.52 -14.17
CA ASP A 92 -0.34 -7.04 -13.87
C ASP A 92 -0.12 -7.30 -12.38
N LEU A 93 -1.14 -7.16 -11.52
CA LEU A 93 -1.03 -7.52 -10.12
C LEU A 93 -1.06 -9.03 -9.98
N LEU A 94 0.06 -9.61 -9.58
CA LEU A 94 0.17 -11.04 -9.33
C LEU A 94 0.25 -11.29 -7.83
N PRO A 95 -0.19 -12.46 -7.35
CA PRO A 95 0.02 -12.84 -5.95
C PRO A 95 1.52 -12.81 -5.61
N LEU A 96 1.83 -12.26 -4.46
CA LEU A 96 3.20 -12.17 -3.97
C LEU A 96 3.62 -13.40 -3.18
#